data_9989e899317500a92c104837022696fa
#
_entry.id   9989e899317500a92c104837022696fa
#
_cell.length_a   1.000
_cell.length_b   1.000
_cell.length_c   1.000
_cell.angle_alpha   90.00
_cell.angle_beta   90.00
_cell.angle_gamma   90.00
#
_symmetry.space_group_name_H-M   'P 1'
#
loop_
_entity.id
_entity.type
_entity.pdbx_description
1 polymer ?
#
loop_
_entity_poly.entity_id
_entity_poly.type
_entity_poly.pdbx_seq_one_letter_code
_entity_poly.pdbx_strand_id
1 'polypeptide(L)'
;MENNAVEFNAYFTGKYTLESICGMLGNVQRESTLNPGLKETVSVSSGWGLIQWTPSSNLTHYANAQGKDWKDGKLQCQLINAEVLEGYGGQWIPTKSYPYSGLEFSQLTDVEEAVKAYCFERERAGVVALDERIQNGKNWYEYLSGTPLPPTPTPSTKRHLPIYMMMRRRF
;
A
#
# COMPACT_ATOMS: atom_id res chain seq x y z
N MET A 1 -1.25 -2.69 -17.17
CA MET A 1 -1.43 -2.74 -15.71
C MET A 1 -1.21 -4.14 -15.18
N GLU A 2 -1.97 -5.15 -15.63
CA GLU A 2 -1.88 -6.54 -15.14
C GLU A 2 -0.48 -7.14 -15.27
N ASN A 3 0.19 -7.02 -16.42
CA ASN A 3 1.56 -7.52 -16.59
C ASN A 3 2.51 -6.93 -15.52
N ASN A 4 2.42 -5.64 -15.24
CA ASN A 4 3.26 -4.99 -14.24
C ASN A 4 2.93 -5.47 -12.82
N ALA A 5 1.67 -5.78 -12.52
CA ALA A 5 1.28 -6.37 -11.24
C ALA A 5 1.81 -7.80 -11.08
N VAL A 6 1.78 -8.59 -12.15
CA VAL A 6 2.34 -9.96 -12.15
C VAL A 6 3.87 -9.91 -11.93
N GLU A 7 4.59 -9.02 -12.59
CA GLU A 7 6.03 -8.83 -12.40
C GLU A 7 6.36 -8.33 -10.98
N PHE A 8 5.55 -7.39 -10.45
CA PHE A 8 5.66 -6.92 -9.08
C PHE A 8 5.47 -8.07 -8.09
N ASN A 9 4.38 -8.83 -8.23
CA ASN A 9 4.12 -10.00 -7.40
C ASN A 9 5.27 -11.02 -7.47
N ALA A 10 5.74 -11.34 -8.66
CA ALA A 10 6.84 -12.30 -8.86
C ALA A 10 8.14 -11.85 -8.14
N TYR A 11 8.42 -10.55 -8.09
CA TYR A 11 9.60 -10.02 -7.39
C TYR A 11 9.49 -10.20 -5.86
N PHE A 12 8.31 -9.98 -5.29
CA PHE A 12 8.10 -10.00 -3.84
C PHE A 12 7.72 -11.38 -3.28
N THR A 13 7.25 -12.31 -4.13
CA THR A 13 6.95 -13.69 -3.74
C THR A 13 8.14 -14.35 -3.04
N GLY A 14 7.89 -15.02 -1.91
CA GLY A 14 8.91 -15.63 -1.05
C GLY A 14 9.59 -14.69 -0.07
N LYS A 15 9.37 -13.38 -0.17
CA LYS A 15 9.85 -12.37 0.79
C LYS A 15 8.69 -11.77 1.60
N TYR A 16 7.52 -11.68 1.01
CA TYR A 16 6.31 -11.11 1.57
C TYR A 16 5.15 -12.09 1.43
N THR A 17 4.17 -11.99 2.32
CA THR A 17 2.87 -12.65 2.15
C THR A 17 2.15 -12.08 0.93
N LEU A 18 1.21 -12.83 0.37
CA LEU A 18 0.39 -12.33 -0.74
C LEU A 18 -0.43 -11.10 -0.32
N GLU A 19 -0.91 -11.08 0.92
CA GLU A 19 -1.68 -9.99 1.49
C GLU A 19 -0.85 -8.70 1.56
N SER A 20 0.41 -8.79 2.00
CA SER A 20 1.33 -7.64 2.04
C SER A 20 1.67 -7.15 0.64
N ILE A 21 1.88 -8.06 -0.33
CA ILE A 21 2.09 -7.71 -1.74
C ILE A 21 0.87 -6.96 -2.29
N CYS A 22 -0.34 -7.47 -2.01
CA CYS A 22 -1.58 -6.82 -2.46
C CYS A 22 -1.83 -5.49 -1.73
N GLY A 23 -1.39 -5.37 -0.49
CA GLY A 23 -1.35 -4.10 0.24
C GLY A 23 -0.51 -3.04 -0.46
N MET A 24 0.70 -3.41 -0.89
CA MET A 24 1.55 -2.55 -1.72
C MET A 24 0.90 -2.24 -3.08
N LEU A 25 0.39 -3.26 -3.79
CA LEU A 25 -0.24 -3.07 -5.10
C LEU A 25 -1.44 -2.13 -5.07
N GLY A 26 -2.26 -2.18 -4.02
CA GLY A 26 -3.38 -1.26 -3.83
C GLY A 26 -2.94 0.20 -3.77
N ASN A 27 -1.83 0.46 -3.10
CA ASN A 27 -1.21 1.79 -3.02
C ASN A 27 -0.55 2.19 -4.35
N VAL A 28 0.29 1.33 -4.91
CA VAL A 28 0.99 1.57 -6.19
C VAL A 28 0.02 1.85 -7.34
N GLN A 29 -1.11 1.14 -7.39
CA GLN A 29 -2.14 1.42 -8.40
C GLN A 29 -2.69 2.83 -8.28
N ARG A 30 -2.93 3.31 -7.07
CA ARG A 30 -3.42 4.67 -6.83
C ARG A 30 -2.39 5.72 -7.20
N GLU A 31 -1.10 5.47 -6.96
CA GLU A 31 -0.02 6.42 -7.23
C GLU A 31 0.32 6.52 -8.73
N SER A 32 0.40 5.40 -9.44
CA SER A 32 0.97 5.38 -10.80
C SER A 32 0.21 4.52 -11.80
N THR A 33 -0.93 3.93 -11.42
CA THR A 33 -1.58 2.87 -12.22
C THR A 33 -0.61 1.73 -12.58
N LEU A 34 0.34 1.43 -11.68
CA LEU A 34 1.42 0.44 -11.85
C LEU A 34 2.35 0.75 -13.04
N ASN A 35 2.48 2.00 -13.44
CA ASN A 35 3.37 2.42 -14.51
C ASN A 35 4.74 2.89 -13.96
N PRO A 36 5.82 2.10 -14.12
CA PRO A 36 7.13 2.50 -13.63
C PRO A 36 7.73 3.70 -14.37
N GLY A 37 7.23 4.00 -15.58
CA GLY A 37 7.66 5.14 -16.37
C GLY A 37 6.85 6.42 -16.12
N LEU A 38 5.88 6.42 -15.19
CA LEU A 38 5.08 7.58 -14.89
C LEU A 38 5.92 8.68 -14.26
N LYS A 39 5.77 9.87 -14.80
CA LYS A 39 6.36 11.09 -14.30
C LYS A 39 5.27 12.15 -14.19
N GLU A 40 4.98 12.57 -12.97
CA GLU A 40 4.10 13.71 -12.78
C GLU A 40 4.78 15.01 -13.23
N THR A 41 4.07 15.86 -13.97
CA THR A 41 4.63 17.08 -14.56
C THR A 41 4.06 18.35 -13.98
N VAL A 42 3.21 18.25 -12.95
CA VAL A 42 2.36 19.37 -12.49
C VAL A 42 3.07 20.29 -11.49
N SER A 43 4.18 19.88 -10.87
CA SER A 43 4.88 20.70 -9.88
C SER A 43 6.40 20.47 -9.88
N VAL A 44 7.14 21.42 -9.23
CA VAL A 44 8.58 21.31 -9.00
C VAL A 44 8.97 20.07 -8.16
N SER A 45 8.01 19.53 -7.41
CA SER A 45 8.15 18.34 -6.58
C SER A 45 7.39 17.15 -7.17
N SER A 46 7.44 16.98 -8.51
CA SER A 46 6.74 15.89 -9.19
C SER A 46 7.23 14.52 -8.78
N GLY A 47 6.29 13.61 -8.50
CA GLY A 47 6.55 12.22 -8.20
C GLY A 47 6.92 11.42 -9.46
N TRP A 48 7.84 10.45 -9.33
CA TRP A 48 8.27 9.59 -10.44
C TRP A 48 8.15 8.11 -10.07
N GLY A 49 7.78 7.30 -11.06
CA GLY A 49 7.77 5.85 -10.96
C GLY A 49 6.57 5.27 -10.21
N LEU A 50 6.69 4.00 -9.80
CA LEU A 50 5.61 3.19 -9.25
C LEU A 50 4.92 3.80 -8.03
N ILE A 51 5.68 4.37 -7.10
CA ILE A 51 5.17 4.95 -5.86
C ILE A 51 5.34 6.46 -5.79
N GLN A 52 5.57 7.10 -6.95
CA GLN A 52 5.70 8.54 -7.08
C GLN A 52 6.74 9.13 -6.11
N TRP A 53 7.98 8.60 -6.13
CA TRP A 53 9.07 9.11 -5.30
C TRP A 53 9.20 10.61 -5.37
N THR A 54 9.07 11.27 -4.23
CA THR A 54 9.21 12.72 -4.05
C THR A 54 10.17 13.00 -2.89
N PRO A 55 11.32 13.64 -3.14
CA PRO A 55 11.81 14.09 -4.44
C PRO A 55 12.20 12.92 -5.36
N SER A 56 12.07 13.12 -6.66
CA SER A 56 12.43 12.11 -7.67
C SER A 56 13.89 11.67 -7.64
N SER A 57 14.76 12.48 -7.00
CA SER A 57 16.17 12.15 -6.78
C SER A 57 16.35 10.86 -5.96
N ASN A 58 15.40 10.48 -5.09
CA ASN A 58 15.45 9.22 -4.35
C ASN A 58 15.51 8.03 -5.32
N LEU A 59 14.69 8.05 -6.36
CA LEU A 59 14.68 7.01 -7.40
C LEU A 59 15.89 7.14 -8.34
N THR A 60 16.18 8.35 -8.85
CA THR A 60 17.21 8.53 -9.87
C THR A 60 18.62 8.31 -9.33
N HIS A 61 18.91 8.68 -8.09
CA HIS A 61 20.19 8.39 -7.46
C HIS A 61 20.38 6.88 -7.27
N TYR A 62 19.33 6.17 -6.82
CA TYR A 62 19.41 4.71 -6.69
C TYR A 62 19.62 4.05 -8.06
N ALA A 63 18.88 4.47 -9.09
CA ALA A 63 19.03 3.94 -10.44
C ALA A 63 20.43 4.17 -11.01
N ASN A 64 20.96 5.39 -10.86
CA ASN A 64 22.32 5.74 -11.32
C ASN A 64 23.40 4.91 -10.60
N ALA A 65 23.25 4.68 -9.28
CA ALA A 65 24.17 3.86 -8.52
C ALA A 65 24.19 2.39 -9.00
N GLN A 66 23.10 1.92 -9.58
CA GLN A 66 22.97 0.57 -10.16
C GLN A 66 23.30 0.54 -11.66
N GLY A 67 23.61 1.68 -12.28
CA GLY A 67 23.85 1.77 -13.72
C GLY A 67 22.63 1.44 -14.58
N LYS A 68 21.42 1.72 -14.08
CA LYS A 68 20.13 1.35 -14.70
C LYS A 68 19.27 2.56 -15.02
N ASP A 69 18.32 2.38 -15.94
CA ASP A 69 17.26 3.36 -16.17
C ASP A 69 16.30 3.37 -14.97
N TRP A 70 15.94 4.56 -14.51
CA TRP A 70 14.97 4.72 -13.43
C TRP A 70 13.57 4.16 -13.76
N LYS A 71 13.24 3.97 -15.04
CA LYS A 71 11.98 3.36 -15.52
C LYS A 71 11.96 1.84 -15.40
N ASP A 72 13.07 1.20 -15.05
CA ASP A 72 13.12 -0.24 -14.85
C ASP A 72 12.25 -0.64 -13.66
N GLY A 73 11.13 -1.32 -13.93
CA GLY A 73 10.17 -1.75 -12.90
C GLY A 73 10.79 -2.67 -11.85
N LYS A 74 11.71 -3.56 -12.26
CA LYS A 74 12.42 -4.43 -11.34
C LYS A 74 13.37 -3.67 -10.42
N LEU A 75 14.06 -2.67 -10.95
CA LEU A 75 14.88 -1.75 -10.13
C LEU A 75 14.02 -1.03 -9.09
N GLN A 76 12.85 -0.58 -9.48
CA GLN A 76 11.93 0.10 -8.55
C GLN A 76 11.42 -0.84 -7.47
N CYS A 77 11.11 -2.10 -7.80
CA CYS A 77 10.81 -3.11 -6.78
C CYS A 77 12.00 -3.37 -5.84
N GLN A 78 13.24 -3.35 -6.34
CA GLN A 78 14.44 -3.45 -5.50
C GLN A 78 14.53 -2.28 -4.51
N LEU A 79 14.28 -1.05 -4.97
CA LEU A 79 14.29 0.12 -4.12
C LEU A 79 13.17 0.05 -3.07
N ILE A 80 11.93 -0.32 -3.45
CA ILE A 80 10.82 -0.52 -2.49
C ILE A 80 11.22 -1.54 -1.42
N ASN A 81 11.81 -2.66 -1.81
CA ASN A 81 12.26 -3.69 -0.87
C ASN A 81 13.33 -3.17 0.10
N ALA A 82 14.31 -2.43 -0.42
CA ALA A 82 15.37 -1.85 0.41
C ALA A 82 14.79 -0.81 1.40
N GLU A 83 13.85 0.02 0.96
CA GLU A 83 13.17 0.99 1.82
C GLU A 83 12.36 0.32 2.94
N VAL A 84 11.64 -0.76 2.63
CA VAL A 84 10.78 -1.46 3.60
C VAL A 84 11.59 -2.35 4.54
N LEU A 85 12.42 -3.25 4.03
CA LEU A 85 13.10 -4.27 4.84
C LEU A 85 14.44 -3.82 5.40
N GLU A 86 15.17 -2.95 4.69
CA GLU A 86 16.54 -2.57 5.05
C GLU A 86 16.59 -1.15 5.62
N GLY A 87 15.45 -0.43 5.65
CA GLY A 87 15.38 0.94 6.15
C GLY A 87 16.11 1.95 5.26
N TYR A 88 16.34 1.62 3.99
CA TYR A 88 17.04 2.48 3.04
C TYR A 88 16.38 3.88 2.95
N GLY A 89 17.20 4.90 3.11
CA GLY A 89 16.74 6.29 3.04
C GLY A 89 15.78 6.72 4.17
N GLY A 90 15.55 5.87 5.21
CA GLY A 90 14.62 6.17 6.30
C GLY A 90 13.17 6.34 5.83
N GLN A 91 12.78 5.66 4.75
CA GLN A 91 11.47 5.86 4.14
C GLN A 91 10.35 5.08 4.86
N TRP A 92 10.66 3.96 5.49
CA TRP A 92 9.71 3.21 6.30
C TRP A 92 9.67 3.76 7.72
N ILE A 93 8.52 4.31 8.14
CA ILE A 93 8.37 4.97 9.45
C ILE A 93 7.14 4.41 10.15
N PRO A 94 7.31 3.46 11.10
CA PRO A 94 6.21 2.96 11.91
C PRO A 94 5.44 4.09 12.61
N THR A 95 4.11 4.00 12.59
CA THR A 95 3.24 4.98 13.22
C THR A 95 2.61 4.42 14.50
N LYS A 96 2.00 5.26 15.32
CA LYS A 96 1.29 4.79 16.52
C LYS A 96 0.14 3.84 16.20
N SER A 97 -0.54 4.04 15.07
CA SER A 97 -1.70 3.23 14.66
C SER A 97 -1.29 1.99 13.87
N TYR A 98 -0.13 2.03 13.24
CA TYR A 98 0.45 0.94 12.43
C TYR A 98 1.91 0.79 12.85
N PRO A 99 2.21 0.15 14.01
CA PRO A 99 3.56 0.11 14.58
C PRO A 99 4.42 -1.02 14.00
N TYR A 100 4.28 -1.30 12.70
CA TYR A 100 4.96 -2.43 12.08
C TYR A 100 6.38 -2.04 11.63
N SER A 101 7.37 -2.82 12.03
CA SER A 101 8.65 -2.82 11.31
C SER A 101 8.43 -3.31 9.88
N GLY A 102 9.35 -3.03 8.97
CA GLY A 102 9.25 -3.53 7.59
C GLY A 102 9.16 -5.06 7.52
N LEU A 103 9.83 -5.76 8.43
CA LEU A 103 9.74 -7.22 8.53
C LEU A 103 8.35 -7.68 8.99
N GLU A 104 7.77 -7.06 10.02
CA GLU A 104 6.41 -7.38 10.47
C GLU A 104 5.38 -7.07 9.41
N PHE A 105 5.52 -5.92 8.72
CA PHE A 105 4.69 -5.60 7.57
C PHE A 105 4.74 -6.70 6.49
N SER A 106 5.93 -7.19 6.16
CA SER A 106 6.09 -8.21 5.13
C SER A 106 5.37 -9.53 5.43
N GLN A 107 4.95 -9.74 6.68
CA GLN A 107 4.29 -10.96 7.17
C GLN A 107 2.81 -10.76 7.53
N LEU A 108 2.23 -9.59 7.23
CA LEU A 108 0.79 -9.36 7.46
C LEU A 108 -0.05 -10.33 6.62
N THR A 109 -1.15 -10.80 7.21
CA THR A 109 -2.07 -11.77 6.61
C THR A 109 -3.48 -11.20 6.41
N ASP A 110 -3.62 -9.89 6.49
CA ASP A 110 -4.85 -9.14 6.19
C ASP A 110 -4.55 -8.06 5.15
N VAL A 111 -5.22 -8.13 4.00
CA VAL A 111 -5.00 -7.21 2.88
C VAL A 111 -5.32 -5.77 3.26
N GLU A 112 -6.42 -5.55 3.98
CA GLU A 112 -6.85 -4.21 4.37
C GLU A 112 -5.86 -3.57 5.35
N GLU A 113 -5.39 -4.34 6.32
CA GLU A 113 -4.36 -3.90 7.26
C GLU A 113 -3.05 -3.59 6.53
N ALA A 114 -2.63 -4.45 5.59
CA ALA A 114 -1.44 -4.22 4.79
C ALA A 114 -1.54 -2.96 3.91
N VAL A 115 -2.71 -2.71 3.30
CA VAL A 115 -2.95 -1.46 2.55
C VAL A 115 -2.78 -0.25 3.44
N LYS A 116 -3.38 -0.27 4.64
CA LYS A 116 -3.34 0.84 5.60
C LYS A 116 -1.92 1.07 6.11
N ALA A 117 -1.25 0.01 6.54
CA ALA A 117 0.12 0.09 7.03
C ALA A 117 1.03 0.73 5.97
N TYR A 118 1.02 0.22 4.74
CA TYR A 118 1.84 0.77 3.65
C TYR A 118 1.51 2.25 3.36
N CYS A 119 0.22 2.59 3.33
CA CYS A 119 -0.23 3.96 3.08
C CYS A 119 0.29 4.96 4.14
N PHE A 120 0.25 4.58 5.43
CA PHE A 120 0.61 5.49 6.51
C PHE A 120 2.09 5.45 6.89
N GLU A 121 2.77 4.34 6.71
CA GLU A 121 4.18 4.17 7.08
C GLU A 121 5.14 4.51 5.95
N ARG A 122 4.77 4.21 4.69
CA ARG A 122 5.61 4.47 3.52
C ARG A 122 5.15 5.66 2.69
N GLU A 123 3.88 5.67 2.24
CA GLU A 123 3.40 6.71 1.32
C GLU A 123 3.19 8.05 2.00
N ARG A 124 2.66 8.05 3.23
CA ARG A 124 2.32 9.26 3.97
C ARG A 124 1.53 10.26 3.12
N ALA A 125 0.58 9.71 2.35
CA ALA A 125 -0.17 10.41 1.31
C ALA A 125 -0.90 11.64 1.85
N GLY A 126 -0.74 12.78 1.20
CA GLY A 126 -1.46 14.02 1.55
C GLY A 126 -2.97 13.90 1.30
N VAL A 127 -3.37 13.21 0.23
CA VAL A 127 -4.75 12.79 -0.02
C VAL A 127 -4.82 11.28 0.10
N VAL A 128 -5.38 10.79 1.19
CA VAL A 128 -5.26 9.37 1.57
C VAL A 128 -6.00 8.44 0.61
N ALA A 129 -7.21 8.81 0.12
CA ALA A 129 -8.05 7.97 -0.75
C ALA A 129 -8.07 6.49 -0.30
N LEU A 130 -8.24 6.26 1.01
CA LEU A 130 -7.98 4.96 1.65
C LEU A 130 -8.91 3.87 1.14
N ASP A 131 -10.20 4.17 0.96
CA ASP A 131 -11.20 3.21 0.47
C ASP A 131 -10.85 2.70 -0.94
N GLU A 132 -10.36 3.59 -1.81
CA GLU A 132 -9.91 3.23 -3.16
C GLU A 132 -8.67 2.32 -3.09
N ARG A 133 -7.68 2.63 -2.25
CA ARG A 133 -6.49 1.81 -2.05
C ARG A 133 -6.84 0.41 -1.52
N ILE A 134 -7.74 0.35 -0.54
CA ILE A 134 -8.23 -0.92 0.03
C ILE A 134 -8.94 -1.75 -1.04
N GLN A 135 -9.83 -1.13 -1.81
CA GLN A 135 -10.55 -1.86 -2.86
C GLN A 135 -9.57 -2.37 -3.93
N ASN A 136 -8.61 -1.56 -4.33
CA ASN A 136 -7.56 -1.99 -5.27
C ASN A 136 -6.75 -3.18 -4.72
N GLY A 137 -6.34 -3.13 -3.45
CA GLY A 137 -5.63 -4.23 -2.80
C GLY A 137 -6.44 -5.53 -2.77
N LYS A 138 -7.72 -5.44 -2.44
CA LYS A 138 -8.66 -6.58 -2.44
C LYS A 138 -8.84 -7.17 -3.84
N ASN A 139 -8.99 -6.32 -4.86
CA ASN A 139 -9.10 -6.78 -6.26
C ASN A 139 -7.82 -7.51 -6.72
N TRP A 140 -6.64 -7.02 -6.33
CA TRP A 140 -5.37 -7.70 -6.63
C TRP A 140 -5.26 -9.02 -5.90
N TYR A 141 -5.72 -9.12 -4.66
CA TYR A 141 -5.72 -10.39 -3.93
C TYR A 141 -6.59 -11.43 -4.63
N GLU A 142 -7.82 -11.08 -5.03
CA GLU A 142 -8.71 -11.97 -5.77
C GLU A 142 -8.08 -12.41 -7.10
N TYR A 143 -7.48 -11.48 -7.82
CA TYR A 143 -6.83 -11.76 -9.12
C TYR A 143 -5.63 -12.71 -8.97
N LEU A 144 -4.75 -12.46 -8.00
CA LEU A 144 -3.48 -13.20 -7.86
C LEU A 144 -3.66 -14.53 -7.11
N SER A 145 -4.59 -14.62 -6.17
CA SER A 145 -4.88 -15.87 -5.44
C SER A 145 -5.81 -16.81 -6.22
N GLY A 146 -6.57 -16.29 -7.17
CA GLY A 146 -7.68 -17.00 -7.82
C GLY A 146 -8.84 -17.32 -6.87
N THR A 147 -8.88 -16.71 -5.68
CA THR A 147 -9.89 -16.96 -4.64
C THR A 147 -10.54 -15.65 -4.23
N PRO A 148 -11.88 -15.51 -4.32
CA PRO A 148 -12.57 -14.34 -3.80
C PRO A 148 -12.33 -14.13 -2.31
N LEU A 149 -12.12 -12.89 -1.88
CA LEU A 149 -12.06 -12.55 -0.47
C LEU A 149 -13.44 -12.80 0.19
N PRO A 150 -13.47 -13.28 1.45
CA PRO A 150 -14.72 -13.36 2.18
C PRO A 150 -15.37 -11.96 2.25
N PRO A 151 -16.71 -11.87 2.15
CA PRO A 151 -17.39 -10.58 2.19
C PRO A 151 -17.04 -9.85 3.49
N THR A 152 -16.67 -8.59 3.37
CA THR A 152 -16.40 -7.72 4.53
C THR A 152 -17.63 -7.74 5.44
N PRO A 153 -17.50 -8.04 6.75
CA PRO A 153 -18.64 -8.01 7.66
C PRO A 153 -19.30 -6.64 7.58
N THR A 154 -20.57 -6.62 7.16
CA THR A 154 -21.36 -5.39 7.14
C THR A 154 -21.34 -4.82 8.55
N PRO A 155 -21.02 -3.53 8.76
CA PRO A 155 -21.07 -2.92 10.08
C PRO A 155 -22.43 -3.20 10.67
N SER A 156 -22.48 -3.93 11.79
CA SER A 156 -23.75 -4.17 12.47
C SER A 156 -24.28 -2.81 12.87
N THR A 157 -25.35 -2.39 12.25
CA THR A 157 -26.10 -1.22 12.69
C THR A 157 -26.53 -1.51 14.13
N LYS A 158 -25.75 -0.99 15.09
CA LYS A 158 -26.21 -0.98 16.48
C LYS A 158 -27.53 -0.25 16.43
N ARG A 159 -28.65 -1.02 16.56
CA ARG A 159 -29.97 -0.42 16.75
C ARG A 159 -29.84 0.46 17.97
N HIS A 160 -29.84 1.76 17.80
CA HIS A 160 -30.11 2.70 18.86
C HIS A 160 -31.50 2.34 19.39
N LEU A 161 -31.53 1.64 20.52
CA LEU A 161 -32.76 1.51 21.28
C LEU A 161 -33.18 2.93 21.68
N PRO A 162 -34.41 3.34 21.37
CA PRO A 162 -34.88 4.67 21.73
C PRO A 162 -34.80 4.82 23.25
N ILE A 163 -34.17 5.91 23.69
CA ILE A 163 -33.99 6.32 25.11
C ILE A 163 -35.33 6.44 25.86
N TYR A 164 -36.45 6.27 25.21
CA TYR A 164 -37.81 6.42 25.78
C TYR A 164 -38.24 5.26 26.70
N MET A 165 -37.48 4.18 26.87
CA MET A 165 -37.87 3.06 27.74
C MET A 165 -37.24 3.05 29.14
N MET A 166 -36.49 4.07 29.53
CA MET A 166 -35.84 4.13 30.86
C MET A 166 -36.51 5.09 31.87
N MET A 167 -37.67 5.64 31.55
CA MET A 167 -38.40 6.48 32.51
C MET A 167 -39.80 5.96 32.84
N ARG A 168 -39.89 4.81 33.50
CA ARG A 168 -41.06 4.43 34.32
C ARG A 168 -40.70 3.26 35.21
N ARG A 169 -40.20 3.54 36.41
CA ARG A 169 -40.48 2.83 37.67
C ARG A 169 -39.88 3.64 38.83
N ARG A 170 -40.62 4.62 39.26
CA ARG A 170 -40.66 5.05 40.66
C ARG A 170 -42.13 5.24 40.98
N PHE A 171 -42.65 4.28 41.67
CA PHE A 171 -43.61 4.45 42.80
C PHE A 171 -43.67 3.09 43.49
#